data_c79d6a0ef0c790c3ace98321c2866335
#
_entry.id   c79d6a0ef0c790c3ace98321c2866335
#
_cell.length_a   1.000
_cell.length_b   1.000
_cell.length_c   1.000
_cell.angle_alpha   90.00
_cell.angle_beta   90.00
_cell.angle_gamma   90.00
#
_symmetry.space_group_name_H-M   'P 1'
#
loop_
_entity.id
_entity.type
_entity.pdbx_description
1 polymer ?
#
loop_
_entity_poly.entity_id
_entity_poly.type
_entity_poly.pdbx_seq_one_letter_code
_entity_poly.pdbx_strand_id
1 'polypeptide(L)'
;MQIEREIVFPASPDEVWEALTEPERLEEWFATEVELDAQPGGAGVFRWENGEERRAVVREAQPGERLVLDWDDEGEVVLELEEVDGGTRVHVVETAPDWSTALELHALAWTPVA
;
A
#
# COMPACT_ATOMS: atom_id res chain seq x y z
N MET A 1 10.10 -14.90 8.68
CA MET A 1 8.68 -15.23 8.59
C MET A 1 8.02 -14.30 7.58
N GLN A 2 7.15 -14.85 6.74
CA GLN A 2 6.52 -14.08 5.69
C GLN A 2 5.02 -14.06 5.90
N ILE A 3 4.42 -12.89 5.74
CA ILE A 3 2.98 -12.69 5.86
C ILE A 3 2.42 -12.50 4.46
N GLU A 4 1.35 -13.21 4.16
CA GLU A 4 0.69 -13.14 2.86
C GLU A 4 -0.82 -13.02 3.09
N ARG A 5 -1.43 -12.00 2.48
CA ARG A 5 -2.86 -11.74 2.61
C ARG A 5 -3.47 -11.29 1.29
N GLU A 6 -4.74 -11.57 1.12
CA GLU A 6 -5.53 -11.08 0.01
C GLU A 6 -6.68 -10.24 0.57
N ILE A 7 -6.82 -9.03 0.05
CA ILE A 7 -7.82 -8.07 0.50
C ILE A 7 -8.57 -7.56 -0.73
N VAL A 8 -9.90 -7.56 -0.69
CA VAL A 8 -10.72 -7.08 -1.80
C VAL A 8 -11.30 -5.72 -1.46
N PHE A 9 -11.11 -4.76 -2.36
CA PHE A 9 -11.67 -3.42 -2.26
C PHE A 9 -12.77 -3.24 -3.28
N PRO A 10 -13.89 -2.59 -2.92
CA PRO A 10 -14.99 -2.33 -3.86
C PRO A 10 -14.70 -1.10 -4.73
N ALA A 11 -13.56 -1.12 -5.43
CA ALA A 11 -13.06 -0.01 -6.22
C ALA A 11 -12.23 -0.55 -7.40
N SER A 12 -12.05 0.29 -8.43
CA SER A 12 -11.25 -0.09 -9.59
C SER A 12 -9.76 -0.21 -9.24
N PRO A 13 -8.97 -0.94 -10.04
CA PRO A 13 -7.52 -0.99 -9.83
C PRO A 13 -6.86 0.39 -9.82
N ASP A 14 -7.34 1.32 -10.64
CA ASP A 14 -6.80 2.68 -10.67
C ASP A 14 -7.04 3.41 -9.36
N GLU A 15 -8.23 3.31 -8.78
CA GLU A 15 -8.55 3.92 -7.50
C GLU A 15 -7.74 3.31 -6.35
N VAL A 16 -7.59 1.99 -6.37
CA VAL A 16 -6.80 1.29 -5.37
C VAL A 16 -5.32 1.66 -5.50
N TRP A 17 -4.82 1.76 -6.74
CA TRP A 17 -3.45 2.18 -6.99
C TRP A 17 -3.17 3.57 -6.41
N GLU A 18 -4.09 4.52 -6.63
CA GLU A 18 -3.97 5.86 -6.06
C GLU A 18 -3.90 5.80 -4.52
N ALA A 19 -4.72 4.98 -3.90
CA ALA A 19 -4.72 4.82 -2.45
C ALA A 19 -3.40 4.26 -1.92
N LEU A 20 -2.68 3.48 -2.72
CA LEU A 20 -1.41 2.85 -2.35
C LEU A 20 -0.19 3.72 -2.66
N THR A 21 -0.31 4.71 -3.53
CA THR A 21 0.85 5.42 -4.05
C THR A 21 0.82 6.93 -3.88
N GLU A 22 -0.35 7.54 -3.80
CA GLU A 22 -0.45 8.98 -3.61
C GLU A 22 -0.26 9.35 -2.14
N PRO A 23 0.70 10.26 -1.81
CA PRO A 23 0.97 10.63 -0.43
C PRO A 23 -0.28 11.09 0.33
N GLU A 24 -1.10 11.93 -0.28
CA GLU A 24 -2.33 12.43 0.36
C GLU A 24 -3.31 11.31 0.72
N ARG A 25 -3.39 10.29 -0.14
CA ARG A 25 -4.26 9.15 0.10
C ARG A 25 -3.71 8.24 1.19
N LEU A 26 -2.39 8.01 1.18
CA LEU A 26 -1.72 7.23 2.21
C LEU A 26 -1.83 7.90 3.59
N GLU A 27 -1.87 9.22 3.63
CA GLU A 27 -2.06 9.95 4.88
C GLU A 27 -3.47 9.78 5.44
N GLU A 28 -4.43 9.40 4.63
CA GLU A 28 -5.80 9.15 5.08
C GLU A 28 -5.95 7.83 5.85
N TRP A 29 -5.14 6.82 5.52
CA TRP A 29 -5.36 5.48 6.07
C TRP A 29 -4.13 4.78 6.62
N PHE A 30 -2.92 5.20 6.26
CA PHE A 30 -1.71 4.47 6.61
C PHE A 30 -0.80 5.18 7.60
N ALA A 31 -0.39 6.39 7.29
CA ALA A 31 0.56 7.15 8.11
C ALA A 31 0.12 8.61 8.24
N THR A 32 0.69 9.31 9.21
CA THR A 32 0.35 10.72 9.46
C THR A 32 0.94 11.65 8.40
N GLU A 33 2.20 11.40 8.02
CA GLU A 33 2.89 12.15 6.98
C GLU A 33 3.54 11.18 6.01
N VAL A 34 3.38 11.41 4.72
CA VAL A 34 3.93 10.56 3.68
C VAL A 34 4.59 11.38 2.60
N GLU A 35 5.81 11.00 2.24
CA GLU A 35 6.49 11.45 1.04
C GLU A 35 6.79 10.18 0.25
N LEU A 36 6.36 10.13 -0.99
CA LEU A 36 6.58 8.94 -1.82
C LEU A 36 6.67 9.33 -3.29
N ASP A 37 7.78 8.95 -3.91
CA ASP A 37 7.95 9.00 -5.36
C ASP A 37 7.74 7.59 -5.90
N ALA A 38 6.56 7.32 -6.41
CA ALA A 38 6.13 5.98 -6.82
C ALA A 38 6.66 5.61 -8.21
N GLN A 39 7.97 5.73 -8.40
CA GLN A 39 8.68 5.33 -9.62
C GLN A 39 9.84 4.42 -9.24
N PRO A 40 10.27 3.51 -10.10
CA PRO A 40 11.44 2.67 -9.82
C PRO A 40 12.64 3.52 -9.43
N GLY A 41 13.23 3.21 -8.27
CA GLY A 41 14.33 3.99 -7.70
C GLY A 41 13.89 5.17 -6.84
N GLY A 42 12.60 5.48 -6.80
CA GLY A 42 12.07 6.56 -5.97
C GLY A 42 12.15 6.24 -4.49
N ALA A 43 12.20 7.29 -3.67
CA ALA A 43 12.27 7.15 -2.21
C ALA A 43 10.94 7.45 -1.56
N GLY A 44 10.70 6.83 -0.40
CA GLY A 44 9.53 7.11 0.42
C GLY A 44 9.92 7.31 1.87
N VAL A 45 9.17 8.18 2.56
CA VAL A 45 9.30 8.39 4.00
C VAL A 45 7.89 8.41 4.57
N PHE A 46 7.69 7.60 5.59
CA PHE A 46 6.41 7.44 6.26
C PHE A 46 6.58 7.74 7.74
N ARG A 47 5.78 8.66 8.29
CA ARG A 47 5.86 9.04 9.71
C ARG A 47 4.51 8.90 10.38
N TRP A 48 4.52 8.41 11.61
CA TRP A 48 3.32 8.24 12.44
C TRP A 48 3.36 9.17 13.64
N GLU A 49 2.19 9.42 14.24
CA GLU A 49 2.05 10.33 15.39
C GLU A 49 2.87 9.90 16.61
N ASN A 50 3.12 8.61 16.77
CA ASN A 50 3.91 8.08 17.89
C ASN A 50 5.42 8.31 17.73
N GLY A 51 5.84 8.98 16.67
CA GLY A 51 7.24 9.24 16.37
C GLY A 51 7.93 8.17 15.55
N GLU A 52 7.23 7.11 15.17
CA GLU A 52 7.80 6.09 14.28
C GLU A 52 7.98 6.63 12.89
N GLU A 53 9.06 6.21 12.24
CA GLU A 53 9.37 6.58 10.87
C GLU A 53 9.85 5.33 10.13
N ARG A 54 9.41 5.18 8.89
CA ARG A 54 9.88 4.13 8.00
C ARG A 54 10.31 4.76 6.68
N ARG A 55 11.37 4.24 6.11
CA ARG A 55 11.88 4.68 4.82
C ARG A 55 11.73 3.54 3.83
N ALA A 56 11.43 3.90 2.59
CA ALA A 56 11.25 2.91 1.55
C ALA A 56 11.98 3.31 0.29
N VAL A 57 12.32 2.32 -0.52
CA VAL A 57 12.80 2.54 -1.88
C VAL A 57 11.88 1.74 -2.80
N VAL A 58 11.36 2.40 -3.83
CA VAL A 58 10.50 1.74 -4.81
C VAL A 58 11.38 0.89 -5.73
N ARG A 59 11.17 -0.41 -5.72
CA ARG A 59 11.89 -1.35 -6.58
C ARG A 59 11.19 -1.54 -7.91
N GLU A 60 9.86 -1.55 -7.87
CA GLU A 60 9.04 -1.77 -9.04
C GLU A 60 7.73 -1.04 -8.87
N ALA A 61 7.26 -0.37 -9.91
CA ALA A 61 5.97 0.31 -9.91
C ALA A 61 5.34 0.18 -11.29
N GLN A 62 4.33 -0.69 -11.37
CA GLN A 62 3.51 -0.87 -12.58
C GLN A 62 2.11 -0.39 -12.22
N PRO A 63 1.71 0.81 -12.66
CA PRO A 63 0.44 1.41 -12.26
C PRO A 63 -0.77 0.48 -12.45
N GLY A 64 -1.54 0.33 -11.39
CA GLY A 64 -2.72 -0.54 -11.38
C GLY A 64 -2.43 -2.03 -11.30
N GLU A 65 -1.16 -2.44 -11.26
CA GLU A 65 -0.80 -3.85 -11.32
C GLU A 65 0.10 -4.32 -10.17
N ARG A 66 1.23 -3.62 -9.96
CA ARG A 66 2.23 -4.13 -9.01
C ARG A 66 3.10 -3.03 -8.43
N LEU A 67 3.29 -3.08 -7.12
CA LEU A 67 4.18 -2.19 -6.39
C LEU A 67 5.09 -3.03 -5.51
N VAL A 68 6.40 -2.84 -5.63
CA VAL A 68 7.39 -3.54 -4.80
C VAL A 68 8.26 -2.48 -4.12
N LEU A 69 8.33 -2.56 -2.80
CA LEU A 69 9.09 -1.63 -1.98
C LEU A 69 10.13 -2.38 -1.15
N ASP A 70 11.31 -1.79 -1.01
CA ASP A 70 12.19 -2.14 0.10
C ASP A 70 11.69 -1.33 1.29
N TRP A 71 11.27 -2.01 2.33
CA TRP A 71 10.59 -1.41 3.47
C TRP A 71 11.52 -1.36 4.68
N ASP A 72 12.33 -0.30 4.75
CA ASP A 72 13.30 -0.06 5.83
C ASP A 72 14.14 -1.33 6.10
N ASP A 73 14.29 -1.72 7.36
CA ASP A 73 15.00 -2.94 7.75
C ASP A 73 14.10 -4.17 7.76
N GLU A 74 12.81 -4.00 7.43
CA GLU A 74 11.82 -5.07 7.50
C GLU A 74 11.80 -5.97 6.26
N GLY A 75 12.51 -5.60 5.22
CA GLY A 75 12.57 -6.36 3.99
C GLY A 75 11.62 -5.84 2.92
N GLU A 76 11.25 -6.72 1.99
CA GLU A 76 10.48 -6.34 0.82
C GLU A 76 8.98 -6.43 1.07
N VAL A 77 8.23 -5.45 0.57
CA VAL A 77 6.77 -5.47 0.53
C VAL A 77 6.35 -5.58 -0.93
N VAL A 78 5.52 -6.56 -1.25
CA VAL A 78 4.99 -6.76 -2.60
C VAL A 78 3.48 -6.60 -2.55
N LEU A 79 2.97 -5.71 -3.40
CA LEU A 79 1.54 -5.45 -3.53
C LEU A 79 1.15 -5.70 -4.99
N GLU A 80 0.30 -6.69 -5.21
CA GLU A 80 -0.19 -7.02 -6.55
C GLU A 80 -1.69 -6.82 -6.63
N LEU A 81 -2.14 -6.16 -7.68
CA LEU A 81 -3.55 -5.83 -7.89
C LEU A 81 -4.12 -6.67 -9.03
N GLU A 82 -5.33 -7.18 -8.81
CA GLU A 82 -6.06 -7.95 -9.81
C GLU A 82 -7.51 -7.49 -9.81
N GLU A 83 -8.02 -7.12 -10.97
CA GLU A 83 -9.43 -6.80 -11.11
C GLU A 83 -10.26 -8.06 -10.94
N VAL A 84 -11.28 -8.00 -10.08
CA VAL A 84 -12.22 -9.08 -9.82
C VAL A 84 -13.64 -8.55 -9.91
N ASP A 85 -14.61 -9.45 -9.90
CA ASP A 85 -16.01 -9.04 -9.90
C ASP A 85 -16.30 -8.18 -8.66
N GLY A 86 -16.75 -6.95 -8.89
CA GLY A 86 -17.11 -6.03 -7.81
C GLY A 86 -15.95 -5.24 -7.23
N GLY A 87 -14.74 -5.35 -7.79
CA GLY A 87 -13.63 -4.56 -7.25
C GLY A 87 -12.24 -4.99 -7.66
N THR A 88 -11.31 -4.82 -6.74
CA THR A 88 -9.90 -5.16 -6.92
C THR A 88 -9.41 -5.99 -5.76
N ARG A 89 -8.75 -7.11 -6.06
CA ARG A 89 -8.04 -7.90 -5.06
C ARG A 89 -6.61 -7.39 -4.95
N VAL A 90 -6.18 -7.10 -3.75
CA VAL A 90 -4.79 -6.75 -3.45
C VAL A 90 -4.13 -7.92 -2.75
N HIS A 91 -3.09 -8.47 -3.34
CA HIS A 91 -2.30 -9.54 -2.75
C HIS A 91 -1.06 -8.90 -2.13
N VAL A 92 -0.92 -9.01 -0.82
CA VAL A 92 0.18 -8.41 -0.06
C VAL A 92 1.09 -9.50 0.48
N VAL A 93 2.39 -9.35 0.23
CA VAL A 93 3.42 -10.22 0.81
C VAL A 93 4.43 -9.34 1.51
N GLU A 94 4.66 -9.56 2.80
CA GLU A 94 5.58 -8.77 3.61
C GLU A 94 6.14 -9.57 4.79
N THR A 95 7.21 -9.07 5.39
CA THR A 95 7.83 -9.73 6.56
C THR A 95 7.19 -9.30 7.88
N ALA A 96 6.72 -8.05 7.96
CA ALA A 96 6.04 -7.51 9.13
C ALA A 96 4.65 -7.03 8.73
N PRO A 97 3.63 -7.10 9.61
CA PRO A 97 2.24 -6.83 9.24
C PRO A 97 1.88 -5.34 9.18
N ASP A 98 2.75 -4.51 8.63
CA ASP A 98 2.51 -3.06 8.55
C ASP A 98 1.46 -2.73 7.50
N TRP A 99 1.68 -3.17 6.27
CA TRP A 99 0.77 -2.89 5.16
C TRP A 99 -0.50 -3.74 5.20
N SER A 100 -0.35 -5.03 5.45
CA SER A 100 -1.50 -5.95 5.42
C SER A 100 -2.55 -5.59 6.47
N THR A 101 -2.13 -5.27 7.68
CA THR A 101 -3.05 -4.92 8.76
C THR A 101 -3.77 -3.60 8.45
N ALA A 102 -3.02 -2.58 8.01
CA ALA A 102 -3.60 -1.28 7.68
C ALA A 102 -4.56 -1.39 6.48
N LEU A 103 -4.22 -2.19 5.47
CA LEU A 103 -5.07 -2.41 4.30
C LEU A 103 -6.38 -3.12 4.67
N GLU A 104 -6.34 -4.11 5.56
CA GLU A 104 -7.56 -4.77 6.02
C GLU A 104 -8.50 -3.79 6.69
N LEU A 105 -7.98 -2.95 7.58
CA LEU A 105 -8.77 -1.94 8.27
C LEU A 105 -9.34 -0.92 7.27
N HIS A 106 -8.54 -0.52 6.30
CA HIS A 106 -8.97 0.44 5.28
C HIS A 106 -10.07 -0.14 4.39
N ALA A 107 -9.96 -1.41 4.02
CA ALA A 107 -10.98 -2.08 3.22
C ALA A 107 -12.32 -2.14 3.94
N LEU A 108 -12.31 -2.39 5.26
CA LEU A 108 -13.51 -2.39 6.08
C LEU A 108 -14.15 -1.00 6.19
N ALA A 109 -13.33 0.04 6.16
CA ALA A 109 -13.78 1.42 6.26
C ALA A 109 -14.06 2.06 4.90
N TRP A 110 -13.79 1.34 3.81
CA TRP A 110 -13.93 1.88 2.45
C TRP A 110 -15.39 2.16 2.14
N THR A 111 -15.67 3.40 1.76
CA THR A 111 -17.01 3.80 1.31
C THR A 111 -16.95 4.03 -0.19
N PRO A 112 -17.67 3.22 -0.98
CA PRO A 112 -17.70 3.42 -2.43
C PRO A 112 -18.27 4.78 -2.77
N VAL A 113 -17.67 5.44 -3.74
CA VAL A 113 -18.22 6.69 -4.27
C VAL A 113 -19.46 6.34 -5.08
N ALA A 114 -20.58 6.83 -4.66
CA ALA A 114 -21.86 6.56 -5.31
C ALA A 114 -22.00 7.41 -6.59
#